data_72d0f67cd51bd576d3255f5dcaf7242f
#
_entry.id   72d0f67cd51bd576d3255f5dcaf7242f
#
_cell.length_a   1.000
_cell.length_b   1.000
_cell.length_c   1.000
_cell.angle_alpha   90.00
_cell.angle_beta   90.00
_cell.angle_gamma   90.00
#
_symmetry.space_group_name_H-M   'P 1'
#
loop_
_entity.id
_entity.type
_entity.pdbx_description
1 polymer ?
#
loop_
_entity_poly.entity_id
_entity_poly.type
_entity_poly.pdbx_seq_one_letter_code
_entity_poly.pdbx_strand_id
1 'polypeptide(L)'
;NQNSRDSSISLSFPNLNFRVSQVYPFRRKERVGELKWYENIGFTYNAELRNSIQTKESELGKSFQNMARDWQNGFKHSIPLSTSINIVKDLSLSPSFTYNGVAYLSSIRKGDWVADSTMPGGGYIPVDTVYGLHYAHNYNASLSLSYNPTIYGMYQFLPTSKIFAIRHVIRPSASVSYTPKIGVPKSKYWKTYTDSQGNDQEYSIFDNKLYGTPSGAEESGSLSLSLDNNLEMKVRNDKDTTGKEEYKKIKLLESFRLQSSYNFFADSMRWSVIQLSARTKVFNEKVNINLTGTLDPY
;
A
#
# COMPACT_ATOMS: atom_id res chain seq x y z
N ASN A 1 2.52 -19.07 21.05
CA ASN A 1 3.07 -20.26 20.38
C ASN A 1 4.08 -20.92 21.30
N GLN A 2 3.98 -22.23 21.52
CA GLN A 2 4.92 -23.02 22.30
C GLN A 2 5.61 -24.01 21.37
N ASN A 3 6.93 -24.10 21.49
CA ASN A 3 7.73 -25.11 20.79
C ASN A 3 8.18 -26.18 21.81
N SER A 4 7.63 -27.37 21.70
CA SER A 4 7.88 -28.48 22.64
C SER A 4 9.30 -29.06 22.54
N ARG A 5 10.04 -28.81 21.44
CA ARG A 5 11.43 -29.29 21.28
C ARG A 5 12.43 -28.52 22.14
N ASP A 6 12.22 -27.19 22.26
CA ASP A 6 13.18 -26.31 22.93
C ASP A 6 12.62 -25.69 24.21
N SER A 7 11.42 -26.09 24.65
CA SER A 7 10.70 -25.47 25.76
C SER A 7 10.61 -23.94 25.68
N SER A 8 10.60 -23.41 24.45
CA SER A 8 10.51 -21.98 24.20
C SER A 8 9.06 -21.54 24.02
N ILE A 9 8.72 -20.42 24.62
CA ILE A 9 7.41 -19.78 24.55
C ILE A 9 7.58 -18.41 23.89
N SER A 10 6.76 -18.15 22.87
CA SER A 10 6.59 -16.81 22.30
C SER A 10 5.23 -16.26 22.75
N LEU A 11 5.24 -15.16 23.47
CA LEU A 11 4.07 -14.49 24.01
C LEU A 11 4.03 -13.05 23.53
N SER A 12 2.85 -12.58 23.14
CA SER A 12 2.61 -11.16 22.82
C SER A 12 1.45 -10.66 23.67
N PHE A 13 1.74 -9.76 24.62
CA PHE A 13 0.75 -9.19 25.55
C PHE A 13 1.29 -7.94 26.23
N PRO A 14 0.50 -6.85 26.38
CA PRO A 14 -0.72 -6.63 25.60
C PRO A 14 -0.45 -6.31 24.13
N ASN A 15 -1.44 -6.53 23.28
CA ASN A 15 -1.47 -6.07 21.91
C ASN A 15 -2.72 -5.23 21.72
N LEU A 16 -2.56 -3.91 21.66
CA LEU A 16 -3.64 -2.95 21.59
C LEU A 16 -3.59 -2.23 20.24
N ASN A 17 -4.72 -2.25 19.52
CA ASN A 17 -4.89 -1.51 18.29
C ASN A 17 -5.95 -0.42 18.51
N PHE A 18 -5.55 0.81 18.21
CA PHE A 18 -6.45 1.96 18.28
C PHE A 18 -6.54 2.58 16.88
N ARG A 19 -7.77 2.76 16.41
CA ARG A 19 -8.04 3.38 15.12
C ARG A 19 -9.13 4.41 15.24
N VAL A 20 -8.85 5.62 14.76
CA VAL A 20 -9.87 6.64 14.50
C VAL A 20 -10.26 6.51 13.02
N SER A 21 -11.54 6.31 12.76
CA SER A 21 -12.09 6.31 11.39
C SER A 21 -11.84 7.66 10.73
N GLN A 22 -11.91 7.69 9.40
CA GLN A 22 -11.66 8.92 8.65
C GLN A 22 -12.54 10.08 9.12
N VAL A 23 -11.90 11.16 9.54
CA VAL A 23 -12.51 12.41 10.01
C VAL A 23 -12.21 13.50 8.99
N TYR A 24 -13.19 14.34 8.74
CA TYR A 24 -13.08 15.50 7.87
C TYR A 24 -13.26 16.79 8.69
N PRO A 25 -12.18 17.33 9.30
CA PRO A 25 -12.27 18.42 10.27
C PRO A 25 -12.79 19.73 9.68
N PHE A 26 -12.59 19.93 8.39
CA PHE A 26 -12.98 21.15 7.68
C PHE A 26 -14.33 21.05 7.00
N ARG A 27 -15.05 19.93 7.17
CA ARG A 27 -16.36 19.72 6.53
C ARG A 27 -17.45 20.49 7.26
N ARG A 28 -18.21 21.28 6.54
CA ARG A 28 -19.37 22.01 7.08
C ARG A 28 -20.43 21.04 7.59
N LYS A 29 -21.08 21.38 8.73
CA LYS A 29 -22.17 20.59 9.31
C LYS A 29 -23.41 20.64 8.43
N GLU A 30 -23.75 21.82 7.92
CA GLU A 30 -24.88 22.03 7.00
C GLU A 30 -24.35 22.12 5.56
N ARG A 31 -24.79 21.20 4.71
CA ARG A 31 -24.35 21.09 3.33
C ARG A 31 -25.24 21.92 2.43
N VAL A 32 -24.74 23.06 1.98
CA VAL A 32 -25.38 23.85 0.93
C VAL A 32 -24.41 23.97 -0.25
N GLY A 33 -24.77 23.41 -1.39
CA GLY A 33 -23.96 23.40 -2.61
C GLY A 33 -22.87 22.32 -2.64
N GLU A 34 -21.94 22.43 -3.59
CA GLU A 34 -20.83 21.50 -3.77
C GLU A 34 -19.79 21.61 -2.66
N LEU A 35 -19.10 20.48 -2.37
CA LEU A 35 -18.03 20.45 -1.39
C LEU A 35 -16.82 21.22 -1.92
N LYS A 36 -16.26 22.10 -1.09
CA LYS A 36 -15.02 22.79 -1.40
C LYS A 36 -13.84 21.82 -1.24
N TRP A 37 -12.77 22.04 -1.96
CA TRP A 37 -11.59 21.15 -1.97
C TRP A 37 -11.04 20.83 -0.57
N TYR A 38 -11.04 21.80 0.34
CA TYR A 38 -10.54 21.61 1.71
C TYR A 38 -11.49 20.79 2.60
N GLU A 39 -12.78 20.73 2.26
CA GLU A 39 -13.76 19.93 3.00
C GLU A 39 -13.58 18.43 2.78
N ASN A 40 -12.85 18.06 1.74
CA ASN A 40 -12.46 16.68 1.42
C ASN A 40 -11.13 16.25 2.08
N ILE A 41 -10.45 17.18 2.80
CA ILE A 41 -9.26 16.81 3.55
C ILE A 41 -9.67 15.89 4.68
N GLY A 42 -9.30 14.64 4.56
CA GLY A 42 -9.57 13.62 5.55
C GLY A 42 -8.29 13.16 6.22
N PHE A 43 -8.37 12.87 7.50
CA PHE A 43 -7.31 12.17 8.20
C PHE A 43 -7.85 10.96 8.96
N THR A 44 -7.00 9.98 9.14
CA THR A 44 -7.21 8.86 10.04
C THR A 44 -6.09 8.82 11.06
N TYR A 45 -6.30 8.17 12.17
CA TYR A 45 -5.25 7.90 13.14
C TYR A 45 -5.22 6.40 13.41
N ASN A 46 -4.07 5.79 13.22
CA ASN A 46 -3.86 4.39 13.55
C ASN A 46 -2.74 4.30 14.56
N ALA A 47 -2.94 3.56 15.63
CA ALA A 47 -1.92 3.30 16.63
C ALA A 47 -1.93 1.83 17.03
N GLU A 48 -0.76 1.27 17.29
CA GLU A 48 -0.58 -0.09 17.75
C GLU A 48 0.46 -0.09 18.88
N LEU A 49 0.06 -0.58 20.03
CA LEU A 49 0.97 -0.91 21.13
C LEU A 49 1.13 -2.43 21.14
N ARG A 50 2.36 -2.89 21.06
CA ARG A 50 2.67 -4.32 21.12
C ARG A 50 3.86 -4.56 22.01
N ASN A 51 3.72 -5.58 22.87
CA ASN A 51 4.83 -6.13 23.62
C ASN A 51 4.95 -7.61 23.29
N SER A 52 6.16 -8.09 23.12
CA SER A 52 6.41 -9.51 22.86
C SER A 52 7.67 -9.99 23.55
N ILE A 53 7.67 -11.24 23.94
CA ILE A 53 8.82 -11.94 24.48
C ILE A 53 8.93 -13.31 23.86
N GLN A 54 10.17 -13.74 23.67
CA GLN A 54 10.52 -15.11 23.39
C GLN A 54 11.49 -15.59 24.47
N THR A 55 11.05 -16.53 25.30
CA THR A 55 11.80 -17.00 26.44
C THR A 55 11.55 -18.49 26.69
N LYS A 56 12.29 -19.09 27.62
CA LYS A 56 12.00 -20.43 28.09
C LYS A 56 10.87 -20.42 29.10
N GLU A 57 10.09 -21.49 29.14
CA GLU A 57 8.95 -21.64 30.04
C GLU A 57 9.33 -21.41 31.52
N SER A 58 10.51 -21.88 31.94
CA SER A 58 11.03 -21.70 33.31
C SER A 58 11.32 -20.26 33.68
N GLU A 59 11.53 -19.36 32.72
CA GLU A 59 11.91 -17.96 32.91
C GLU A 59 10.74 -17.00 32.74
N LEU A 60 9.63 -17.48 32.19
CA LEU A 60 8.47 -16.67 31.85
C LEU A 60 7.92 -15.89 33.06
N GLY A 61 7.83 -16.53 34.23
CA GLY A 61 7.35 -15.88 35.45
C GLY A 61 8.19 -14.72 35.91
N LYS A 62 9.53 -14.82 35.77
CA LYS A 62 10.47 -13.75 36.12
C LYS A 62 10.38 -12.58 35.13
N SER A 63 10.18 -12.87 33.85
CA SER A 63 10.12 -11.84 32.82
C SER A 63 8.90 -10.92 32.93
N PHE A 64 7.81 -11.37 33.57
CA PHE A 64 6.68 -10.50 33.87
C PHE A 64 6.98 -9.42 34.94
N GLN A 65 8.00 -9.66 35.78
CA GLN A 65 8.39 -8.67 36.80
C GLN A 65 9.11 -7.46 36.19
N ASN A 66 9.77 -7.66 35.02
CA ASN A 66 10.56 -6.65 34.34
C ASN A 66 10.15 -6.46 32.88
N MET A 67 8.86 -6.35 32.60
CA MET A 67 8.35 -6.23 31.23
C MET A 67 9.00 -5.10 30.41
N ALA A 68 9.39 -4.01 31.07
CA ALA A 68 10.04 -2.89 30.39
C ALA A 68 11.45 -3.22 29.87
N ARG A 69 12.14 -4.19 30.45
CA ARG A 69 13.51 -4.59 30.11
C ARG A 69 13.57 -5.87 29.30
N ASP A 70 12.82 -6.87 29.72
CA ASP A 70 12.93 -8.24 29.20
C ASP A 70 12.06 -8.45 27.96
N TRP A 71 11.05 -7.61 27.76
CA TRP A 71 10.17 -7.69 26.62
C TRP A 71 10.54 -6.68 25.54
N GLN A 72 10.30 -7.05 24.30
CA GLN A 72 10.35 -6.13 23.19
C GLN A 72 9.08 -5.27 23.22
N ASN A 73 9.22 -4.03 23.62
CA ASN A 73 8.16 -3.07 23.72
C ASN A 73 8.17 -2.18 22.48
N GLY A 74 7.00 -1.93 21.89
CA GLY A 74 6.90 -1.05 20.75
C GLY A 74 5.53 -0.40 20.66
N PHE A 75 5.53 0.89 20.40
CA PHE A 75 4.37 1.66 20.04
C PHE A 75 4.60 2.30 18.68
N LYS A 76 3.72 2.06 17.73
CA LYS A 76 3.73 2.77 16.45
C LYS A 76 2.43 3.51 16.23
N HIS A 77 2.51 4.63 15.54
CA HIS A 77 1.33 5.33 15.09
C HIS A 77 1.55 5.95 13.70
N SER A 78 0.43 6.16 13.01
CA SER A 78 0.41 6.74 11.68
C SER A 78 -0.77 7.68 11.52
N ILE A 79 -0.52 8.82 10.90
CA ILE A 79 -1.51 9.87 10.59
C ILE A 79 -1.47 10.12 9.08
N PRO A 80 -2.19 9.35 8.28
CA PRO A 80 -2.38 9.65 6.87
C PRO A 80 -3.39 10.78 6.71
N LEU A 81 -3.01 11.78 5.92
CA LEU A 81 -3.85 12.86 5.43
C LEU A 81 -3.96 12.72 3.92
N SER A 82 -5.15 12.80 3.39
CA SER A 82 -5.36 12.75 1.95
C SER A 82 -6.58 13.57 1.55
N THR A 83 -6.55 14.09 0.34
CA THR A 83 -7.69 14.72 -0.30
C THR A 83 -7.69 14.42 -1.77
N SER A 84 -8.84 14.57 -2.41
CA SER A 84 -8.97 14.51 -3.86
C SER A 84 -9.70 15.75 -4.34
N ILE A 85 -9.10 16.43 -5.30
CA ILE A 85 -9.56 17.69 -5.86
C ILE A 85 -9.87 17.44 -7.32
N ASN A 86 -11.15 17.58 -7.72
CA ASN A 86 -11.52 17.55 -9.11
C ASN A 86 -11.21 18.91 -9.73
N ILE A 87 -10.21 18.97 -10.61
CA ILE A 87 -9.80 20.19 -11.30
C ILE A 87 -10.82 20.54 -12.40
N VAL A 88 -11.11 19.53 -13.19
CA VAL A 88 -12.16 19.57 -14.23
C VAL A 88 -12.81 18.18 -14.26
N LYS A 89 -13.84 18.03 -15.11
CA LYS A 89 -14.48 16.74 -15.32
C LYS A 89 -13.42 15.66 -15.67
N ASP A 90 -13.50 14.53 -14.99
CA ASP A 90 -12.64 13.34 -15.19
C ASP A 90 -11.15 13.55 -14.85
N LEU A 91 -10.72 14.75 -14.41
CA LEU A 91 -9.35 15.07 -13.98
C LEU A 91 -9.31 15.39 -12.50
N SER A 92 -8.60 14.59 -11.73
CA SER A 92 -8.43 14.74 -10.29
C SER A 92 -6.97 14.82 -9.86
N LEU A 93 -6.71 15.69 -8.88
CA LEU A 93 -5.44 15.84 -8.19
C LEU A 93 -5.59 15.31 -6.78
N SER A 94 -4.74 14.38 -6.39
CA SER A 94 -4.81 13.69 -5.09
C SER A 94 -3.48 13.82 -4.34
N PRO A 95 -3.28 14.93 -3.58
CA PRO A 95 -2.17 15.03 -2.67
C PRO A 95 -2.40 14.14 -1.45
N SER A 96 -1.34 13.53 -0.95
CA SER A 96 -1.33 12.78 0.30
C SER A 96 -0.09 13.09 1.11
N PHE A 97 -0.23 13.02 2.43
CA PHE A 97 0.84 13.18 3.39
C PHE A 97 0.63 12.17 4.51
N THR A 98 1.68 11.48 4.92
CA THR A 98 1.60 10.52 6.02
C THR A 98 2.73 10.79 7.01
N TYR A 99 2.35 10.98 8.26
CA TYR A 99 3.27 11.02 9.38
C TYR A 99 3.29 9.67 10.07
N ASN A 100 4.50 9.11 10.31
CA ASN A 100 4.70 7.84 10.99
C ASN A 100 5.62 8.06 12.19
N GLY A 101 5.27 7.47 13.32
CA GLY A 101 6.09 7.50 14.52
C GLY A 101 6.17 6.13 15.17
N VAL A 102 7.29 5.84 15.79
CA VAL A 102 7.50 4.67 16.64
C VAL A 102 8.18 5.07 17.94
N ALA A 103 7.78 4.42 19.04
CA ALA A 103 8.40 4.59 20.33
C ALA A 103 8.80 3.24 20.91
N TYR A 104 9.95 3.21 21.56
CA TYR A 104 10.52 2.04 22.21
C TYR A 104 11.03 2.40 23.60
N LEU A 105 11.05 1.43 24.50
CA LEU A 105 11.62 1.59 25.84
C LEU A 105 13.15 1.30 25.88
N SER A 106 13.73 0.97 24.74
CA SER A 106 15.17 0.83 24.61
C SER A 106 15.62 0.97 23.16
N SER A 107 16.88 1.39 23.00
CA SER A 107 17.62 1.39 21.74
C SER A 107 18.90 0.57 21.88
N ILE A 108 19.63 0.36 20.79
CA ILE A 108 20.93 -0.32 20.81
C ILE A 108 22.04 0.64 20.40
N ARG A 109 23.24 0.38 20.95
CA ARG A 109 24.50 0.98 20.52
C ARG A 109 25.46 -0.15 20.19
N LYS A 110 25.97 -0.19 18.97
CA LYS A 110 27.07 -1.09 18.58
C LYS A 110 28.38 -0.33 18.69
N GLY A 111 29.38 -0.98 19.29
CA GLY A 111 30.75 -0.51 19.23
C GLY A 111 31.49 -1.11 18.06
N ASP A 112 32.75 -0.69 17.85
CA ASP A 112 33.61 -1.26 16.84
C ASP A 112 34.05 -2.69 17.20
N TRP A 113 34.51 -3.43 16.19
CA TRP A 113 35.00 -4.79 16.36
C TRP A 113 36.13 -4.89 17.42
N VAL A 114 35.96 -5.81 18.36
CA VAL A 114 36.95 -6.12 19.39
C VAL A 114 37.52 -7.50 19.11
N ALA A 115 38.84 -7.58 18.89
CA ALA A 115 39.53 -8.84 18.72
C ALA A 115 39.58 -9.61 20.05
N ASP A 116 39.16 -10.88 20.04
CA ASP A 116 39.22 -11.79 21.18
C ASP A 116 39.49 -13.20 20.67
N SER A 117 40.69 -13.68 20.89
CA SER A 117 41.15 -15.01 20.46
C SER A 117 40.42 -16.18 21.14
N THR A 118 39.68 -15.92 22.21
CA THR A 118 38.90 -16.95 22.91
C THR A 118 37.52 -17.16 22.30
N MET A 119 37.06 -16.21 21.44
CA MET A 119 35.76 -16.27 20.80
C MET A 119 35.82 -17.01 19.45
N PRO A 120 34.82 -17.80 19.11
CA PRO A 120 34.67 -18.34 17.77
C PRO A 120 34.59 -17.19 16.74
N GLY A 121 35.53 -17.15 15.79
CA GLY A 121 35.61 -16.05 14.80
C GLY A 121 36.60 -14.95 15.15
N GLY A 122 37.37 -15.07 16.29
CA GLY A 122 38.49 -14.19 16.63
C GLY A 122 38.08 -12.84 17.23
N GLY A 123 36.83 -12.65 17.59
CA GLY A 123 36.35 -11.41 18.21
C GLY A 123 34.82 -11.21 18.11
N TYR A 124 34.35 -10.05 18.53
CA TYR A 124 32.93 -9.72 18.58
C TYR A 124 32.67 -8.21 18.41
N ILE A 125 31.44 -7.88 18.10
CA ILE A 125 30.93 -6.49 18.08
C ILE A 125 30.17 -6.30 19.41
N PRO A 126 30.61 -5.38 20.29
CA PRO A 126 29.87 -5.10 21.53
C PRO A 126 28.56 -4.41 21.20
N VAL A 127 27.45 -4.90 21.79
CA VAL A 127 26.14 -4.34 21.65
C VAL A 127 25.56 -3.98 23.00
N ASP A 128 25.45 -2.69 23.28
CA ASP A 128 24.86 -2.16 24.50
C ASP A 128 23.40 -1.84 24.31
N THR A 129 22.57 -2.14 25.30
CA THR A 129 21.17 -1.72 25.35
C THR A 129 21.04 -0.43 26.14
N VAL A 130 20.58 0.62 25.48
CA VAL A 130 20.31 1.92 26.11
C VAL A 130 18.84 1.99 26.49
N TYR A 131 18.56 1.90 27.78
CA TYR A 131 17.18 1.96 28.30
C TYR A 131 16.68 3.39 28.39
N GLY A 132 15.37 3.57 28.20
CA GLY A 132 14.68 4.86 28.22
C GLY A 132 13.66 4.94 27.08
N LEU A 133 12.86 5.99 27.09
CA LEU A 133 11.91 6.25 26.01
C LEU A 133 12.65 6.83 24.81
N HIS A 134 12.66 6.08 23.72
CA HIS A 134 13.23 6.48 22.44
C HIS A 134 12.10 6.62 21.42
N TYR A 135 12.06 7.77 20.76
CA TYR A 135 11.05 8.06 19.74
C TYR A 135 11.69 8.38 18.39
N ALA A 136 11.24 7.68 17.36
CA ALA A 136 11.60 7.98 15.99
C ALA A 136 10.35 8.28 15.16
N HIS A 137 10.50 9.19 14.23
CA HIS A 137 9.41 9.55 13.31
C HIS A 137 9.94 9.76 11.89
N ASN A 138 9.03 9.65 10.95
CA ASN A 138 9.27 10.04 9.58
C ASN A 138 7.97 10.49 8.92
N TYR A 139 8.07 11.12 7.77
CA TYR A 139 6.93 11.56 6.99
C TYR A 139 7.17 11.33 5.50
N ASN A 140 6.09 11.12 4.78
CA ASN A 140 6.07 10.90 3.35
C ASN A 140 5.00 11.78 2.75
N ALA A 141 5.23 12.29 1.55
CA ALA A 141 4.21 12.97 0.77
C ALA A 141 4.17 12.38 -0.63
N SER A 142 3.02 12.39 -1.24
CA SER A 142 2.88 12.05 -2.65
C SER A 142 1.81 12.92 -3.31
N LEU A 143 1.98 13.13 -4.60
CA LEU A 143 1.05 13.85 -5.45
C LEU A 143 0.67 12.95 -6.63
N SER A 144 -0.62 12.77 -6.85
CA SER A 144 -1.13 12.00 -7.98
C SER A 144 -2.11 12.84 -8.80
N LEU A 145 -1.91 12.87 -10.09
CA LEU A 145 -2.82 13.48 -11.08
C LEU A 145 -3.39 12.36 -11.93
N SER A 146 -4.72 12.24 -11.96
CA SER A 146 -5.41 11.16 -12.66
C SER A 146 -6.48 11.71 -13.60
N TYR A 147 -6.48 11.21 -14.83
CA TYR A 147 -7.48 11.52 -15.86
C TYR A 147 -8.18 10.23 -16.29
N ASN A 148 -9.51 10.13 -16.05
CA ASN A 148 -10.29 8.91 -16.20
C ASN A 148 -11.60 9.17 -16.96
N PRO A 149 -11.57 9.56 -18.24
CA PRO A 149 -12.79 9.82 -19.00
C PRO A 149 -13.53 8.53 -19.36
N THR A 150 -14.83 8.64 -19.55
CA THR A 150 -15.64 7.55 -20.09
C THR A 150 -16.20 7.96 -21.45
N ILE A 151 -15.84 7.20 -22.48
CA ILE A 151 -16.25 7.42 -23.86
C ILE A 151 -17.31 6.38 -24.21
N TYR A 152 -18.43 6.85 -24.73
CA TYR A 152 -19.54 6.01 -25.15
C TYR A 152 -19.69 6.05 -26.67
N GLY A 153 -19.64 4.89 -27.30
CA GLY A 153 -20.05 4.66 -28.68
C GLY A 153 -21.33 3.85 -28.71
N MET A 154 -22.29 4.25 -29.50
CA MET A 154 -23.48 3.47 -29.75
C MET A 154 -23.76 3.44 -31.25
N TYR A 155 -23.88 2.24 -31.78
CA TYR A 155 -24.28 2.01 -33.17
C TYR A 155 -25.64 1.34 -33.18
N GLN A 156 -26.61 1.97 -33.85
CA GLN A 156 -27.96 1.45 -34.02
C GLN A 156 -28.12 0.87 -35.42
N PHE A 157 -28.70 -0.31 -35.50
CA PHE A 157 -29.01 -0.99 -36.75
C PHE A 157 -30.42 -0.66 -37.20
N LEU A 158 -30.75 -1.03 -38.44
CA LEU A 158 -32.06 -0.85 -38.99
C LEU A 158 -33.16 -1.53 -38.12
N PRO A 159 -34.38 -0.97 -38.05
CA PRO A 159 -35.46 -1.52 -37.24
C PRO A 159 -35.82 -2.96 -37.56
N THR A 160 -35.54 -3.44 -38.79
CA THR A 160 -35.75 -4.82 -39.23
C THR A 160 -34.65 -5.79 -38.81
N SER A 161 -33.53 -5.29 -38.30
CA SER A 161 -32.40 -6.13 -37.88
C SER A 161 -32.68 -6.83 -36.56
N LYS A 162 -32.21 -8.08 -36.44
CA LYS A 162 -32.26 -8.84 -35.21
C LYS A 162 -31.40 -8.19 -34.09
N ILE A 163 -30.29 -7.56 -34.46
CA ILE A 163 -29.47 -6.74 -33.56
C ILE A 163 -30.00 -5.32 -33.61
N PHE A 164 -30.48 -4.81 -32.50
CA PHE A 164 -30.98 -3.46 -32.38
C PHE A 164 -29.88 -2.42 -32.25
N ALA A 165 -28.94 -2.65 -31.33
CA ALA A 165 -27.82 -1.73 -31.08
C ALA A 165 -26.62 -2.43 -30.48
N ILE A 166 -25.43 -1.89 -30.74
CA ILE A 166 -24.19 -2.24 -30.07
C ILE A 166 -23.70 -1.01 -29.30
N ARG A 167 -23.42 -1.17 -28.01
CA ARG A 167 -22.85 -0.14 -27.15
C ARG A 167 -21.41 -0.52 -26.80
N HIS A 168 -20.48 0.36 -27.13
CA HIS A 168 -19.09 0.26 -26.75
C HIS A 168 -18.78 1.32 -25.70
N VAL A 169 -18.24 0.91 -24.57
CA VAL A 169 -17.80 1.81 -23.51
C VAL A 169 -16.29 1.67 -23.38
N ILE A 170 -15.59 2.76 -23.59
CA ILE A 170 -14.13 2.85 -23.49
C ILE A 170 -13.79 3.75 -22.31
N ARG A 171 -12.95 3.27 -21.40
CA ARG A 171 -12.47 4.02 -20.25
C ARG A 171 -10.94 4.06 -20.27
N PRO A 172 -10.33 5.00 -21.01
CA PRO A 172 -8.93 5.26 -20.89
C PRO A 172 -8.63 5.87 -19.52
N SER A 173 -7.52 5.50 -18.93
CA SER A 173 -7.03 6.08 -17.68
C SER A 173 -5.56 6.39 -17.80
N ALA A 174 -5.18 7.60 -17.42
CA ALA A 174 -3.80 8.02 -17.31
C ALA A 174 -3.59 8.65 -15.94
N SER A 175 -2.60 8.19 -15.19
CA SER A 175 -2.25 8.79 -13.91
C SER A 175 -0.75 8.99 -13.79
N VAL A 176 -0.36 10.17 -13.35
CA VAL A 176 1.02 10.51 -13.01
C VAL A 176 1.10 10.62 -11.49
N SER A 177 2.03 9.90 -10.89
CA SER A 177 2.33 9.99 -9.47
C SER A 177 3.77 10.42 -9.26
N TYR A 178 3.99 11.24 -8.24
CA TYR A 178 5.30 11.68 -7.82
C TYR A 178 5.41 11.68 -6.30
N THR A 179 6.47 11.09 -5.79
CA THR A 179 6.82 11.04 -4.37
C THR A 179 8.21 11.64 -4.21
N PRO A 180 8.34 12.84 -3.61
CA PRO A 180 9.64 13.44 -3.37
C PRO A 180 10.42 12.70 -2.28
N LYS A 181 11.73 12.75 -2.36
CA LYS A 181 12.63 12.31 -1.29
C LYS A 181 12.59 13.30 -0.14
N ILE A 182 11.63 13.11 0.77
CA ILE A 182 11.46 13.92 1.96
C ILE A 182 11.44 13.02 3.19
N GLY A 183 11.66 13.59 4.36
CA GLY A 183 11.62 12.87 5.61
C GLY A 183 12.76 13.27 6.55
N VAL A 184 12.87 12.55 7.64
CA VAL A 184 13.95 12.78 8.62
C VAL A 184 15.26 12.21 8.06
N PRO A 185 16.37 12.94 8.15
CA PRO A 185 17.66 12.46 7.69
C PRO A 185 18.01 11.09 8.30
N LYS A 186 18.53 10.19 7.48
CA LYS A 186 18.90 8.83 7.88
C LYS A 186 19.87 8.84 9.05
N SER A 187 20.85 9.77 9.05
CA SER A 187 21.86 9.94 10.09
C SER A 187 21.31 10.13 11.51
N LYS A 188 20.04 10.53 11.67
CA LYS A 188 19.41 10.71 12.98
C LYS A 188 19.26 9.37 13.73
N TYR A 189 18.94 8.30 13.02
CA TYR A 189 18.64 7.00 13.60
C TYR A 189 19.62 5.90 13.16
N TRP A 190 20.49 6.19 12.20
CA TRP A 190 21.48 5.27 11.66
C TRP A 190 22.87 5.72 12.09
N LYS A 191 23.67 4.76 12.52
CA LYS A 191 25.03 4.93 12.99
C LYS A 191 25.93 3.94 12.27
N THR A 192 27.22 4.14 12.36
CA THR A 192 28.23 3.24 11.81
C THR A 192 29.03 2.57 12.91
N TYR A 193 29.56 1.39 12.65
CA TYR A 193 30.57 0.71 13.41
C TYR A 193 31.55 0.06 12.45
N THR A 194 32.78 -0.18 12.89
CA THR A 194 33.81 -0.81 12.07
C THR A 194 33.79 -2.32 12.29
N ASP A 195 33.72 -3.10 11.20
CA ASP A 195 33.73 -4.57 11.24
C ASP A 195 35.13 -5.17 11.40
N SER A 196 35.23 -6.51 11.43
CA SER A 196 36.48 -7.25 11.55
C SER A 196 37.47 -7.05 10.40
N GLN A 197 37.02 -6.52 9.28
CA GLN A 197 37.81 -6.25 8.08
C GLN A 197 38.21 -4.77 7.95
N GLY A 198 37.81 -3.94 8.92
CA GLY A 198 38.05 -2.51 8.91
C GLY A 198 37.09 -1.71 8.05
N ASN A 199 35.95 -2.30 7.62
CA ASN A 199 34.93 -1.61 6.85
C ASN A 199 33.87 -1.02 7.77
N ASP A 200 33.39 0.18 7.41
CA ASP A 200 32.27 0.80 8.10
C ASP A 200 30.95 0.16 7.69
N GLN A 201 30.25 -0.38 8.68
CA GLN A 201 28.92 -1.00 8.57
C GLN A 201 27.86 -0.09 9.20
N GLU A 202 26.77 0.11 8.47
CA GLU A 202 25.66 0.95 8.94
C GLU A 202 24.64 0.10 9.72
N TYR A 203 24.14 0.62 10.84
CA TYR A 203 23.09 -0.01 11.64
C TYR A 203 22.08 1.03 12.13
N SER A 204 20.87 0.59 12.38
CA SER A 204 19.86 1.42 13.06
C SER A 204 19.95 1.24 14.57
N ILE A 205 19.80 2.32 15.33
CA ILE A 205 19.65 2.24 16.78
C ILE A 205 18.42 1.44 17.24
N PHE A 206 17.52 1.10 16.29
CA PHE A 206 16.33 0.27 16.50
C PHE A 206 16.41 -1.08 15.79
N ASP A 207 17.60 -1.56 15.42
CA ASP A 207 17.77 -2.92 14.91
C ASP A 207 17.17 -3.93 15.91
N ASN A 208 16.53 -4.96 15.38
CA ASN A 208 15.85 -6.01 16.14
C ASN A 208 14.69 -5.52 17.04
N LYS A 209 14.20 -4.30 16.86
CA LYS A 209 12.96 -3.84 17.50
C LYS A 209 11.73 -4.20 16.67
N LEU A 210 10.57 -4.28 17.31
CA LEU A 210 9.30 -4.79 16.74
C LEU A 210 8.89 -4.15 15.40
N TYR A 211 9.15 -2.85 15.24
CA TYR A 211 8.73 -2.08 14.07
C TYR A 211 9.89 -1.49 13.27
N GLY A 212 11.13 -1.71 13.74
CA GLY A 212 12.32 -1.10 13.13
C GLY A 212 12.33 0.42 13.19
N THR A 213 13.02 1.03 12.26
CA THR A 213 13.12 2.49 12.11
C THR A 213 12.15 2.97 11.03
N PRO A 214 11.32 3.99 11.28
CA PRO A 214 10.49 4.57 10.23
C PRO A 214 11.38 5.15 9.12
N SER A 215 11.16 4.73 7.89
CA SER A 215 11.89 5.25 6.72
C SER A 215 11.08 6.32 6.01
N GLY A 216 11.75 7.33 5.45
CA GLY A 216 11.18 8.24 4.46
C GLY A 216 10.96 7.53 3.13
N ALA A 217 10.14 8.11 2.28
CA ALA A 217 10.03 7.66 0.91
C ALA A 217 11.30 8.03 0.14
N GLU A 218 11.78 7.11 -0.68
CA GLU A 218 12.75 7.45 -1.73
C GLU A 218 12.01 8.17 -2.86
N GLU A 219 12.75 8.99 -3.59
CA GLU A 219 12.20 9.70 -4.74
C GLU A 219 11.69 8.69 -5.77
N SER A 220 10.44 8.84 -6.17
CA SER A 220 9.84 7.97 -7.16
C SER A 220 8.77 8.71 -7.95
N GLY A 221 8.59 8.30 -9.19
CA GLY A 221 7.57 8.85 -10.05
C GLY A 221 7.22 7.88 -11.16
N SER A 222 5.94 7.84 -11.49
CA SER A 222 5.47 6.94 -12.54
C SER A 222 4.29 7.52 -13.30
N LEU A 223 4.20 7.12 -14.56
CA LEU A 223 3.01 7.27 -15.39
C LEU A 223 2.35 5.89 -15.51
N SER A 224 1.11 5.77 -15.10
CA SER A 224 0.30 4.56 -15.28
C SER A 224 -0.75 4.80 -16.34
N LEU A 225 -0.83 3.89 -17.31
CA LEU A 225 -1.80 3.93 -18.38
C LEU A 225 -2.67 2.67 -18.33
N SER A 226 -3.97 2.83 -18.46
CA SER A 226 -4.87 1.71 -18.63
C SER A 226 -5.99 2.04 -19.62
N LEU A 227 -6.48 1.01 -20.28
CA LEU A 227 -7.59 1.08 -21.21
C LEU A 227 -8.57 -0.04 -20.89
N ASP A 228 -9.73 0.31 -20.36
CA ASP A 228 -10.82 -0.62 -20.13
C ASP A 228 -11.86 -0.51 -21.23
N ASN A 229 -12.27 -1.64 -21.76
CA ASN A 229 -13.30 -1.71 -22.80
C ASN A 229 -14.43 -2.66 -22.37
N ASN A 230 -15.66 -2.26 -22.65
CA ASN A 230 -16.85 -3.07 -22.46
C ASN A 230 -17.71 -3.00 -23.73
N LEU A 231 -18.18 -4.14 -24.21
CA LEU A 231 -18.99 -4.23 -25.42
C LEU A 231 -20.28 -4.99 -25.13
N GLU A 232 -21.40 -4.30 -25.30
CA GLU A 232 -22.73 -4.86 -25.08
C GLU A 232 -23.56 -4.76 -26.34
N MET A 233 -24.41 -5.75 -26.57
CA MET A 233 -25.34 -5.81 -27.70
C MET A 233 -26.76 -5.93 -27.18
N LYS A 234 -27.69 -5.17 -27.78
CA LYS A 234 -29.11 -5.35 -27.62
C LYS A 234 -29.67 -6.14 -28.81
N VAL A 235 -30.33 -7.25 -28.53
CA VAL A 235 -30.95 -8.12 -29.52
C VAL A 235 -32.46 -8.13 -29.26
N ARG A 236 -33.26 -8.14 -30.33
CA ARG A 236 -34.73 -8.30 -30.21
C ARG A 236 -35.05 -9.64 -29.56
N ASN A 237 -36.03 -9.61 -28.68
CA ASN A 237 -36.55 -10.78 -28.01
C ASN A 237 -37.84 -11.26 -28.68
N ASP A 238 -37.69 -12.01 -29.77
CA ASP A 238 -38.83 -12.54 -30.54
C ASP A 238 -39.70 -13.52 -29.73
N LYS A 239 -39.32 -13.85 -28.51
CA LYS A 239 -40.07 -14.76 -27.61
C LYS A 239 -40.99 -14.03 -26.65
N ASP A 240 -40.88 -12.71 -26.54
CA ASP A 240 -41.77 -11.93 -25.66
C ASP A 240 -43.00 -11.48 -26.40
N THR A 241 -44.09 -12.19 -26.15
CA THR A 241 -45.41 -11.86 -26.66
C THR A 241 -46.14 -10.81 -25.80
N THR A 242 -45.56 -10.42 -24.67
CA THR A 242 -46.17 -9.49 -23.70
C THR A 242 -45.73 -8.05 -23.86
N GLY A 243 -44.68 -7.80 -24.67
CA GLY A 243 -44.13 -6.47 -24.92
C GLY A 243 -43.39 -5.84 -23.73
N LYS A 244 -43.17 -6.61 -22.64
CA LYS A 244 -42.46 -6.11 -21.45
C LYS A 244 -40.96 -6.18 -21.57
N GLU A 245 -40.41 -7.13 -22.32
CA GLU A 245 -38.99 -7.32 -22.56
C GLU A 245 -38.66 -7.38 -24.06
N GLU A 246 -38.97 -6.34 -24.79
CA GLU A 246 -38.78 -6.24 -26.25
C GLU A 246 -37.32 -6.47 -26.68
N TYR A 247 -36.34 -6.20 -25.77
CA TYR A 247 -34.90 -6.33 -26.06
C TYR A 247 -34.18 -7.09 -24.96
N LYS A 248 -33.33 -8.02 -25.37
CA LYS A 248 -32.39 -8.73 -24.50
C LYS A 248 -30.98 -8.10 -24.61
N LYS A 249 -30.36 -7.80 -23.49
CA LYS A 249 -28.95 -7.36 -23.44
C LYS A 249 -28.03 -8.58 -23.40
N ILE A 250 -27.04 -8.59 -24.28
CA ILE A 250 -25.99 -9.61 -24.34
C ILE A 250 -24.65 -8.89 -24.18
N LYS A 251 -23.86 -9.27 -23.20
CA LYS A 251 -22.50 -8.80 -23.01
C LYS A 251 -21.58 -9.58 -23.93
N LEU A 252 -21.12 -8.95 -25.02
CA LEU A 252 -20.14 -9.55 -25.93
C LEU A 252 -18.76 -9.62 -25.31
N LEU A 253 -18.40 -8.56 -24.57
CA LEU A 253 -17.14 -8.44 -23.86
C LEU A 253 -17.45 -7.73 -22.53
N GLU A 254 -17.37 -8.46 -21.42
CA GLU A 254 -17.66 -7.91 -20.09
C GLU A 254 -16.59 -6.92 -19.68
N SER A 255 -15.32 -7.26 -19.92
CA SER A 255 -14.19 -6.35 -19.77
C SER A 255 -13.03 -6.79 -20.67
N PHE A 256 -12.35 -5.83 -21.23
CA PHE A 256 -11.03 -5.99 -21.86
C PHE A 256 -10.16 -4.87 -21.37
N ARG A 257 -9.12 -5.23 -20.62
CA ARG A 257 -8.20 -4.27 -20.01
C ARG A 257 -6.79 -4.46 -20.53
N LEU A 258 -6.19 -3.34 -20.89
CA LEU A 258 -4.75 -3.20 -21.11
C LEU A 258 -4.20 -2.25 -20.07
N GLN A 259 -3.07 -2.58 -19.47
CA GLN A 259 -2.40 -1.68 -18.52
C GLN A 259 -0.89 -1.81 -18.60
N SER A 260 -0.21 -0.70 -18.46
CA SER A 260 1.24 -0.60 -18.32
C SER A 260 1.61 0.64 -17.54
N SER A 261 2.83 0.69 -17.02
CA SER A 261 3.36 1.84 -16.31
C SER A 261 4.78 2.16 -16.76
N TYR A 262 5.11 3.45 -16.72
CA TYR A 262 6.44 3.96 -17.00
C TYR A 262 7.03 4.54 -15.73
N ASN A 263 8.22 4.08 -15.33
CA ASN A 263 8.93 4.58 -14.16
C ASN A 263 9.93 5.66 -14.62
N PHE A 264 9.77 6.89 -14.09
CA PHE A 264 10.63 8.02 -14.45
C PHE A 264 12.05 7.91 -13.91
N PHE A 265 12.23 7.21 -12.80
CA PHE A 265 13.46 7.11 -12.01
C PHE A 265 14.21 5.80 -12.18
N ALA A 266 13.70 4.85 -12.98
CA ALA A 266 14.43 3.63 -13.27
C ALA A 266 15.57 3.92 -14.26
N ASP A 267 16.75 3.32 -14.05
CA ASP A 267 17.90 3.46 -14.92
C ASP A 267 17.70 2.76 -16.27
N SER A 268 17.03 1.60 -16.25
CA SER A 268 16.72 0.79 -17.44
C SER A 268 15.33 0.16 -17.32
N MET A 269 14.81 -0.38 -18.43
CA MET A 269 13.49 -1.04 -18.48
C MET A 269 12.38 -0.21 -17.83
N ARG A 270 12.27 1.05 -18.22
CA ARG A 270 11.35 2.03 -17.62
C ARG A 270 9.88 1.67 -17.81
N TRP A 271 9.53 0.98 -18.87
CA TRP A 271 8.18 0.44 -19.08
C TRP A 271 8.01 -0.88 -18.35
N SER A 272 6.91 -1.03 -17.66
CA SER A 272 6.48 -2.34 -17.15
C SER A 272 5.95 -3.20 -18.31
N VAL A 273 5.91 -4.51 -18.12
CA VAL A 273 5.20 -5.40 -19.04
C VAL A 273 3.75 -4.93 -19.22
N ILE A 274 3.28 -4.97 -20.45
CA ILE A 274 1.88 -4.67 -20.77
C ILE A 274 1.04 -5.85 -20.31
N GLN A 275 0.16 -5.63 -19.36
CA GLN A 275 -0.77 -6.64 -18.88
C GLN A 275 -2.07 -6.55 -19.69
N LEU A 276 -2.53 -7.70 -20.16
CA LEU A 276 -3.75 -7.86 -20.92
C LEU A 276 -4.68 -8.80 -20.15
N SER A 277 -5.92 -8.40 -19.98
CA SER A 277 -6.96 -9.25 -19.41
C SER A 277 -8.27 -9.07 -20.16
N ALA A 278 -8.93 -10.18 -20.49
CA ALA A 278 -10.24 -10.18 -21.11
C ALA A 278 -11.17 -11.12 -20.34
N ARG A 279 -12.39 -10.68 -20.15
CA ARG A 279 -13.45 -11.47 -19.55
C ARG A 279 -14.72 -11.38 -20.38
N THR A 280 -15.32 -12.52 -20.65
CA THR A 280 -16.65 -12.57 -21.21
C THR A 280 -17.45 -13.74 -20.63
N LYS A 281 -18.78 -13.64 -20.73
CA LYS A 281 -19.73 -14.68 -20.34
C LYS A 281 -20.54 -15.08 -21.53
N VAL A 282 -20.60 -16.37 -21.78
CA VAL A 282 -21.37 -16.94 -22.91
C VAL A 282 -22.43 -17.91 -22.43
N PHE A 283 -23.34 -18.32 -23.33
CA PHE A 283 -24.43 -19.26 -23.06
C PHE A 283 -25.33 -18.85 -21.88
N ASN A 284 -25.86 -17.62 -21.90
CA ASN A 284 -26.70 -17.07 -20.82
C ASN A 284 -25.97 -17.07 -19.46
N GLU A 285 -24.72 -16.60 -19.46
CA GLU A 285 -23.85 -16.48 -18.28
C GLU A 285 -23.43 -17.81 -17.65
N LYS A 286 -23.68 -18.95 -18.28
CA LYS A 286 -23.31 -20.27 -17.76
C LYS A 286 -21.82 -20.60 -17.89
N VAL A 287 -21.15 -19.99 -18.87
CA VAL A 287 -19.71 -20.20 -19.11
C VAL A 287 -18.97 -18.87 -18.99
N ASN A 288 -18.00 -18.81 -18.08
CA ASN A 288 -17.10 -17.67 -17.90
C ASN A 288 -15.80 -17.97 -18.63
N ILE A 289 -15.40 -17.07 -19.52
CA ILE A 289 -14.12 -17.12 -20.21
C ILE A 289 -13.25 -15.98 -19.67
N ASN A 290 -12.11 -16.31 -19.12
CA ASN A 290 -11.10 -15.38 -18.65
C ASN A 290 -9.81 -15.63 -19.43
N LEU A 291 -9.27 -14.60 -20.06
CA LEU A 291 -8.00 -14.62 -20.77
C LEU A 291 -7.08 -13.60 -20.10
N THR A 292 -5.86 -14.02 -19.80
CA THR A 292 -4.81 -13.14 -19.29
C THR A 292 -3.56 -13.33 -20.13
N GLY A 293 -2.83 -12.26 -20.34
CA GLY A 293 -1.58 -12.29 -21.09
C GLY A 293 -0.67 -11.15 -20.68
N THR A 294 0.60 -11.28 -20.98
CA THR A 294 1.59 -10.23 -20.78
C THR A 294 2.37 -10.05 -22.08
N LEU A 295 2.68 -8.81 -22.43
CA LEU A 295 3.55 -8.46 -23.55
C LEU A 295 4.71 -7.64 -22.98
N ASP A 296 5.92 -8.12 -23.24
CA ASP A 296 7.13 -7.40 -22.89
C ASP A 296 7.37 -6.31 -23.95
N PRO A 297 7.54 -5.05 -23.54
CA PRO A 297 7.80 -3.95 -24.48
C PRO A 297 9.26 -3.86 -24.94
N TYR A 298 10.17 -4.76 -24.49
CA TYR A 298 11.59 -4.78 -24.84
C TYR A 298 11.99 -5.98 -25.67
#